data_bb47b1be176e750f2eecc8d994bca3a3
#
_entry.id   bb47b1be176e750f2eecc8d994bca3a3
#
_cell.length_a   1.000
_cell.length_b   1.000
_cell.length_c   1.000
_cell.angle_alpha   90.00
_cell.angle_beta   90.00
_cell.angle_gamma   90.00
#
_symmetry.space_group_name_H-M   'P 1'
#
loop_
_entity.id
_entity.type
_entity.pdbx_description
1 polymer ?
#
loop_
_entity_poly.entity_id
_entity_poly.type
_entity_poly.pdbx_seq_one_letter_code
_entity_poly.pdbx_strand_id
1 'polypeptide(L)'
;MSVTCFDNTDEEAAPPLGAGIAPNDYERRFARLLGPDVHAFAFWKGRVALYAILRALGIGAGDEVLIVGFTCVVVPNAVLFVDATPVYADIATESYNLDPASAARAITR
;
A
#
# COMPACT_ATOMS: atom_id res chain seq x y z
N MET A 1 18.11 -15.03 -18.72
CA MET A 1 17.43 -13.79 -18.30
C MET A 1 18.40 -13.08 -17.36
N SER A 2 19.14 -12.10 -17.86
CA SER A 2 20.24 -11.44 -17.12
C SER A 2 19.63 -10.32 -16.27
N VAL A 3 19.78 -10.42 -14.95
CA VAL A 3 19.48 -9.34 -14.03
C VAL A 3 20.65 -8.37 -14.12
N THR A 4 20.49 -7.27 -14.85
CA THR A 4 21.45 -6.18 -14.82
C THR A 4 21.38 -5.52 -13.44
N CYS A 5 22.47 -5.68 -12.68
CA CYS A 5 22.71 -4.86 -11.50
C CYS A 5 22.66 -3.39 -11.87
N PHE A 6 22.02 -2.59 -11.04
CA PHE A 6 21.91 -1.14 -11.18
C PHE A 6 23.29 -0.53 -11.39
N ASP A 7 23.47 0.16 -12.52
CA ASP A 7 24.65 0.99 -12.78
C ASP A 7 24.48 2.27 -11.98
N ASN A 8 25.20 2.36 -10.86
CA ASN A 8 25.13 3.45 -9.91
C ASN A 8 26.13 4.55 -10.29
N THR A 9 25.96 5.17 -11.46
CA THR A 9 26.86 6.23 -11.95
C THR A 9 26.54 7.63 -11.42
N ASP A 10 25.45 7.80 -10.66
CA ASP A 10 25.17 9.02 -9.90
C ASP A 10 25.45 8.77 -8.40
N GLU A 11 26.72 8.52 -8.07
CA GLU A 11 27.22 8.43 -6.69
C GLU A 11 27.24 9.83 -6.06
N GLU A 12 26.07 10.37 -5.78
CA GLU A 12 25.94 11.43 -4.76
C GLU A 12 26.26 10.76 -3.42
N ALA A 13 27.41 11.10 -2.87
CA ALA A 13 27.93 10.56 -1.62
C ALA A 13 26.80 10.45 -0.57
N ALA A 14 26.63 9.26 -0.02
CA ALA A 14 25.64 9.02 1.02
C ALA A 14 25.82 10.06 2.14
N PRO A 15 24.76 10.74 2.59
CA PRO A 15 24.87 11.71 3.66
C PRO A 15 25.43 11.01 4.92
N PRO A 16 26.20 11.72 5.75
CA PRO A 16 26.79 11.13 6.96
C PRO A 16 25.68 10.56 7.85
N LEU A 17 25.97 9.40 8.49
CA LEU A 17 25.09 8.76 9.45
C LEU A 17 24.65 9.77 10.52
N GLY A 18 23.33 10.11 10.52
CA GLY A 18 22.74 11.13 11.41
C GLY A 18 22.23 12.40 10.73
N ALA A 19 22.59 12.66 9.47
CA ALA A 19 21.86 13.63 8.66
C ALA A 19 20.59 12.97 8.17
N GLY A 20 19.44 13.25 8.81
CA GLY A 20 18.16 12.71 8.42
C GLY A 20 17.87 13.05 6.95
N ILE A 21 17.65 12.02 6.13
CA ILE A 21 17.14 12.23 4.77
C ILE A 21 15.79 12.91 4.92
N ALA A 22 15.63 14.10 4.33
CA ALA A 22 14.34 14.76 4.33
C ALA A 22 13.29 13.81 3.72
N PRO A 23 12.09 13.68 4.31
CA PRO A 23 11.05 12.78 3.79
C PRO A 23 10.85 12.90 2.27
N ASN A 24 10.85 14.12 1.76
CA ASN A 24 10.71 14.41 0.33
C ASN A 24 11.84 13.85 -0.54
N ASP A 25 13.06 13.68 -0.02
CA ASP A 25 14.18 13.09 -0.78
C ASP A 25 14.03 11.58 -0.87
N TYR A 26 13.61 10.94 0.21
CA TYR A 26 13.29 9.51 0.21
C TYR A 26 12.15 9.21 -0.78
N GLU A 27 11.06 9.94 -0.71
CA GLU A 27 9.90 9.78 -1.59
C GLU A 27 10.28 9.95 -3.06
N ARG A 28 11.06 10.98 -3.41
CA ARG A 28 11.54 11.20 -4.77
C ARG A 28 12.44 10.07 -5.28
N ARG A 29 13.38 9.60 -4.47
CA ARG A 29 14.27 8.49 -4.82
C ARG A 29 13.47 7.20 -5.02
N PHE A 30 12.53 6.90 -4.14
CA PHE A 30 11.68 5.72 -4.25
C PHE A 30 10.77 5.80 -5.48
N ALA A 31 10.14 6.93 -5.75
CA ALA A 31 9.30 7.14 -6.92
C ALA A 31 10.05 6.90 -8.23
N ARG A 32 11.31 7.37 -8.35
CA ARG A 32 12.15 7.14 -9.53
C ARG A 32 12.41 5.66 -9.83
N LEU A 33 12.46 4.80 -8.81
CA LEU A 33 12.62 3.34 -9.01
C LEU A 33 11.38 2.70 -9.64
N LEU A 34 10.22 3.32 -9.51
CA LEU A 34 8.95 2.80 -10.00
C LEU A 34 8.58 3.35 -11.38
N GLY A 35 9.10 4.53 -11.74
CA GLY A 35 8.87 5.13 -13.04
C GLY A 35 8.86 6.66 -13.06
N PRO A 36 8.87 7.28 -14.26
CA PRO A 36 8.98 8.74 -14.40
C PRO A 36 7.74 9.51 -13.92
N ASP A 37 6.55 8.90 -14.04
CA ASP A 37 5.26 9.53 -13.71
C ASP A 37 4.69 9.02 -12.38
N VAL A 38 5.54 8.49 -11.50
CA VAL A 38 5.14 7.95 -10.22
C VAL A 38 5.45 8.92 -9.10
N HIS A 39 4.50 9.08 -8.19
CA HIS A 39 4.68 9.80 -6.93
C HIS A 39 4.68 8.82 -5.76
N ALA A 40 5.54 9.03 -4.80
CA ALA A 40 5.59 8.24 -3.58
C ALA A 40 5.34 9.15 -2.36
N PHE A 41 4.58 8.62 -1.41
CA PHE A 41 4.28 9.28 -0.15
C PHE A 41 4.63 8.34 0.99
N ALA A 42 5.51 8.75 1.88
CA ALA A 42 5.96 7.95 3.00
C ALA A 42 5.08 8.21 4.24
N PHE A 43 4.72 7.12 4.90
CA PHE A 43 3.98 7.15 6.16
C PHE A 43 4.74 6.36 7.22
N TRP A 44 4.63 6.76 8.47
CA TRP A 44 5.29 6.10 9.59
C TRP A 44 4.78 4.69 9.89
N LYS A 45 3.59 4.31 9.37
CA LYS A 45 3.00 2.97 9.45
C LYS A 45 2.14 2.66 8.23
N GLY A 46 2.16 1.40 7.77
CA GLY A 46 1.37 0.95 6.62
C GLY A 46 -0.14 1.16 6.77
N ARG A 47 -0.70 1.00 8.00
CA ARG A 47 -2.12 1.29 8.24
C ARG A 47 -2.49 2.77 8.06
N VAL A 48 -1.54 3.68 8.31
CA VAL A 48 -1.77 5.11 8.06
C VAL A 48 -1.75 5.40 6.56
N ALA A 49 -0.86 4.73 5.82
CA ALA A 49 -0.86 4.80 4.36
C ALA A 49 -2.19 4.27 3.78
N LEU A 50 -2.67 3.12 4.26
CA LEU A 50 -3.96 2.56 3.83
C LEU A 50 -5.12 3.50 4.16
N TYR A 51 -5.17 4.05 5.37
CA TYR A 51 -6.15 5.07 5.73
C TYR A 51 -6.11 6.28 4.78
N ALA A 52 -4.92 6.79 4.48
CA ALA A 52 -4.75 7.93 3.58
C ALA A 52 -5.23 7.61 2.16
N ILE A 53 -4.98 6.40 1.65
CA ILE A 53 -5.46 5.93 0.34
C ILE A 53 -7.00 5.89 0.32
N LEU A 54 -7.62 5.28 1.33
CA LEU A 54 -9.08 5.20 1.42
C LEU A 54 -9.72 6.59 1.46
N ARG A 55 -9.15 7.51 2.25
CA ARG A 55 -9.59 8.90 2.30
C ARG A 55 -9.43 9.63 0.96
N ALA A 56 -8.30 9.43 0.27
CA ALA A 56 -8.04 10.04 -1.04
C ALA A 56 -9.00 9.54 -2.13
N LEU A 57 -9.45 8.28 -2.02
CA LEU A 57 -10.48 7.69 -2.89
C LEU A 57 -11.90 8.13 -2.55
N GLY A 58 -12.09 8.91 -1.48
CA GLY A 58 -13.41 9.36 -1.03
C GLY A 58 -14.23 8.30 -0.31
N ILE A 59 -13.59 7.18 0.08
CA ILE A 59 -14.26 6.08 0.81
C ILE A 59 -14.60 6.52 2.23
N GLY A 60 -15.84 6.23 2.67
CA GLY A 60 -16.35 6.63 3.97
C GLY A 60 -17.65 5.94 4.36
N ALA A 61 -18.45 6.62 5.16
CA ALA A 61 -19.73 6.08 5.67
C ALA A 61 -20.67 5.66 4.55
N GLY A 62 -21.14 4.42 4.61
CA GLY A 62 -22.01 3.80 3.60
C GLY A 62 -21.26 3.01 2.53
N ASP A 63 -19.95 3.13 2.45
CA ASP A 63 -19.12 2.34 1.53
C ASP A 63 -18.72 1.01 2.16
N GLU A 64 -18.51 0.01 1.30
CA GLU A 64 -17.97 -1.28 1.67
C GLU A 64 -16.59 -1.48 1.06
N VAL A 65 -15.65 -2.00 1.85
CA VAL A 65 -14.30 -2.33 1.39
C VAL A 65 -14.09 -3.83 1.52
N LEU A 66 -13.96 -4.50 0.38
CA LEU A 66 -13.66 -5.92 0.35
C LEU A 66 -12.21 -6.18 0.73
N ILE A 67 -12.01 -7.00 1.74
CA ILE A 67 -10.69 -7.38 2.23
C ILE A 67 -10.60 -8.90 2.39
N VAL A 68 -9.38 -9.42 2.32
CA VAL A 68 -9.15 -10.84 2.61
C VAL A 68 -9.30 -11.11 4.11
N GLY A 69 -10.02 -12.19 4.48
CA GLY A 69 -10.23 -12.56 5.88
C GLY A 69 -8.94 -12.97 6.60
N PHE A 70 -7.98 -13.56 5.88
CA PHE A 70 -6.66 -13.91 6.40
C PHE A 70 -5.70 -12.73 6.29
N THR A 71 -5.83 -11.75 7.20
CA THR A 71 -5.03 -10.53 7.20
C THR A 71 -4.77 -10.03 8.63
N CYS A 72 -3.84 -9.08 8.75
CA CYS A 72 -3.59 -8.42 10.02
C CYS A 72 -4.77 -7.50 10.40
N VAL A 73 -5.15 -7.50 11.67
CA VAL A 73 -6.23 -6.65 12.22
C VAL A 73 -6.10 -5.15 11.90
N VAL A 74 -4.89 -4.69 11.58
CA VAL A 74 -4.68 -3.28 11.21
C VAL A 74 -5.33 -2.91 9.87
N VAL A 75 -5.60 -3.89 8.99
CA VAL A 75 -6.24 -3.67 7.69
C VAL A 75 -7.72 -3.33 7.89
N PRO A 76 -8.57 -4.18 8.53
CA PRO A 76 -9.95 -3.79 8.80
C PRO A 76 -10.05 -2.54 9.68
N ASN A 77 -9.12 -2.31 10.61
CA ASN A 77 -9.12 -1.08 11.41
C ASN A 77 -8.96 0.17 10.54
N ALA A 78 -8.12 0.13 9.50
CA ALA A 78 -7.98 1.27 8.60
C ALA A 78 -9.28 1.57 7.83
N VAL A 79 -10.06 0.55 7.49
CA VAL A 79 -11.39 0.67 6.87
C VAL A 79 -12.39 1.30 7.86
N LEU A 80 -12.42 0.80 9.08
CA LEU A 80 -13.30 1.34 10.12
C LEU A 80 -12.97 2.80 10.48
N PHE A 81 -11.70 3.20 10.41
CA PHE A 81 -11.29 4.58 10.70
C PHE A 81 -11.74 5.60 9.65
N VAL A 82 -12.16 5.16 8.47
CA VAL A 82 -12.82 6.02 7.48
C VAL A 82 -14.34 5.90 7.52
N ASP A 83 -14.90 5.25 8.55
CA ASP A 83 -16.33 4.97 8.72
C ASP A 83 -16.93 4.05 7.63
N ALA A 84 -16.09 3.33 6.88
CA ALA A 84 -16.53 2.33 5.91
C ALA A 84 -16.70 0.95 6.57
N THR A 85 -17.41 0.06 5.90
CA THR A 85 -17.69 -1.30 6.39
C THR A 85 -16.71 -2.30 5.75
N PRO A 86 -15.89 -3.03 6.53
CA PRO A 86 -15.08 -4.09 5.98
C PRO A 86 -15.94 -5.31 5.64
N VAL A 87 -15.85 -5.77 4.40
CA VAL A 87 -16.48 -7.00 3.90
C VAL A 87 -15.39 -8.05 3.69
N TYR A 88 -15.61 -9.25 4.17
CA TYR A 88 -14.57 -10.28 4.15
C TYR A 88 -14.82 -11.30 3.05
N ALA A 89 -13.76 -11.62 2.31
CA ALA A 89 -13.74 -12.75 1.40
C ALA A 89 -12.63 -13.73 1.80
N ASP A 90 -12.76 -14.98 1.37
CA ASP A 90 -11.83 -16.04 1.72
C ASP A 90 -10.58 -16.02 0.86
N ILE A 91 -9.57 -16.77 1.28
CA ILE A 91 -8.33 -16.99 0.54
C ILE A 91 -8.43 -18.21 -0.36
N ALA A 92 -7.69 -18.19 -1.45
CA ALA A 92 -7.41 -19.40 -2.22
C ALA A 92 -6.36 -20.24 -1.47
N THR A 93 -6.68 -21.49 -1.17
CA THR A 93 -5.84 -22.39 -0.36
C THR A 93 -4.44 -22.60 -0.92
N GLU A 94 -4.31 -22.54 -2.25
CA GLU A 94 -3.05 -22.76 -2.97
C GLU A 94 -2.04 -21.58 -2.85
N SER A 95 -2.54 -20.35 -2.65
CA SER A 95 -1.71 -19.14 -2.77
C SER A 95 -1.80 -18.19 -1.58
N TYR A 96 -2.75 -18.38 -0.68
CA TYR A 96 -3.10 -17.44 0.41
C TYR A 96 -3.53 -16.04 -0.06
N ASN A 97 -3.70 -15.85 -1.36
CA ASN A 97 -4.26 -14.62 -1.93
C ASN A 97 -5.79 -14.65 -1.85
N LEU A 98 -6.42 -13.50 -2.05
CA LEU A 98 -7.87 -13.40 -2.16
C LEU A 98 -8.40 -14.38 -3.21
N ASP A 99 -9.39 -15.22 -2.83
CA ASP A 99 -10.10 -16.05 -3.79
C ASP A 99 -11.06 -15.22 -4.65
N PRO A 100 -10.86 -15.16 -5.99
CA PRO A 100 -11.72 -14.36 -6.86
C PRO A 100 -13.20 -14.79 -6.80
N ALA A 101 -13.48 -16.10 -6.63
CA ALA A 101 -14.85 -16.60 -6.54
C ALA A 101 -15.50 -16.16 -5.21
N SER A 102 -14.74 -16.19 -4.11
CA SER A 102 -15.21 -15.67 -2.82
C SER A 102 -15.43 -14.17 -2.89
N ALA A 103 -14.51 -13.43 -3.50
CA ALA A 103 -14.64 -11.99 -3.70
C ALA A 103 -15.89 -11.64 -4.51
N ALA A 104 -16.12 -12.32 -5.62
CA ALA A 104 -17.30 -12.09 -6.47
C ALA A 104 -18.64 -12.31 -5.73
N ARG A 105 -18.67 -13.28 -4.81
CA ARG A 105 -19.87 -13.53 -3.98
C ARG A 105 -20.08 -12.46 -2.90
N ALA A 106 -19.02 -11.83 -2.46
CA ALA A 106 -19.04 -10.83 -1.39
C ALA A 106 -19.30 -9.40 -1.90
N ILE A 107 -19.22 -9.16 -3.22
CA ILE A 107 -19.54 -7.86 -3.83
C ILE A 107 -21.05 -7.63 -3.72
N THR A 108 -21.41 -6.52 -3.09
CA THR A 108 -22.77 -6.00 -3.04
C THR A 108 -22.97 -4.93 -4.12
N ARG A 109 -24.17 -4.40 -4.24
CA ARG A 109 -24.50 -3.38 -5.26
C ARG A 109 -24.21 -1.99 -4.75
#